data_9c32a8588feff7f058ddca68bbc788a2
#
_entry.id   9c32a8588feff7f058ddca68bbc788a2
#
_cell.length_a   1.000
_cell.length_b   1.000
_cell.length_c   1.000
_cell.angle_alpha   90.00
_cell.angle_beta   90.00
_cell.angle_gamma   90.00
#
_symmetry.space_group_name_H-M   'P 1'
#
loop_
_entity.id
_entity.type
_entity.pdbx_description
1 polymer ?
#
loop_
_entity_poly.entity_id
_entity_poly.type
_entity_poly.pdbx_seq_one_letter_code
_entity_poly.pdbx_strand_id
1 'polypeptide(L)'
;MSSVWNPDNVRDVAESVGIASLADNVVEELARDVDFRLAQLLEEALKFMRHSKRTTLSTLDISHALRVLNVEPLYGYESTRPLRFGEASLGPGQPLYYVEDEEVDFEKLINAPLPKVPREITFTAHWLAVEGVQPSIPQNPTASNQQDMLPKGPNANPHLAAANGLDNVSVKPQVKHVLSKESQELFAKLSSALLDETNPEWHTAALASIQSDPGIHQLTTYIITFIAEKVTHSARNIFVLQSMMLATEKLLSNPTIYLDPYIPAMVPPVLTCCMGKHLGPNPAPSTASSETLNGTGNGLNGHRHPPLEHFALRDMAASLLSAICAKYSSSNQGLKARISRTCLKTFLEPNQTLGAHYGALRALTLITGPEGVRMLILPNLKLYDEILSEAIADESRKAEGERVLAQILLGLDSLMWARHGARANGTANQSNRERLVEKVGEVVADRLLASNGRGEVIRVIMETDLNI
;
A
#
# COMPACT_ATOMS: atom_id res chain seq x y z
N MET A 1 33.91 -47.10 20.65
CA MET A 1 32.50 -47.13 21.08
C MET A 1 31.68 -47.35 19.83
N SER A 2 30.80 -48.36 19.80
CA SER A 2 29.89 -48.56 18.68
C SER A 2 28.94 -47.37 18.62
N SER A 3 28.73 -46.78 17.44
CA SER A 3 27.72 -45.77 17.18
C SER A 3 26.34 -46.33 17.54
N VAL A 4 25.51 -45.53 18.19
CA VAL A 4 24.11 -45.89 18.45
C VAL A 4 23.28 -45.74 17.15
N TRP A 5 23.69 -44.84 16.27
CA TRP A 5 23.10 -44.68 14.97
C TRP A 5 23.56 -45.76 13.99
N ASN A 6 22.59 -46.38 13.31
CA ASN A 6 22.92 -47.46 12.38
C ASN A 6 23.68 -46.92 11.16
N PRO A 7 24.90 -47.42 10.85
CA PRO A 7 25.65 -47.02 9.66
C PRO A 7 24.91 -47.23 8.34
N ASP A 8 24.00 -48.19 8.25
CA ASP A 8 23.21 -48.42 7.03
C ASP A 8 22.33 -47.25 6.69
N ASN A 9 21.76 -46.51 7.67
CA ASN A 9 20.99 -45.30 7.43
C ASN A 9 21.83 -44.21 6.74
N VAL A 10 23.15 -44.17 7.04
CA VAL A 10 24.05 -43.23 6.37
C VAL A 10 24.22 -43.58 4.89
N ARG A 11 24.29 -44.89 4.59
CA ARG A 11 24.36 -45.36 3.20
C ARG A 11 23.08 -45.06 2.43
N ASP A 12 21.91 -45.29 3.04
CA ASP A 12 20.59 -45.01 2.43
C ASP A 12 20.44 -43.54 2.12
N VAL A 13 20.84 -42.65 3.04
CA VAL A 13 20.83 -41.19 2.81
C VAL A 13 21.82 -40.80 1.72
N ALA A 14 23.04 -41.39 1.71
CA ALA A 14 24.02 -41.11 0.68
C ALA A 14 23.50 -41.49 -0.73
N GLU A 15 22.86 -42.66 -0.84
CA GLU A 15 22.22 -43.11 -2.08
C GLU A 15 21.12 -42.18 -2.53
N SER A 16 20.28 -41.68 -1.60
CA SER A 16 19.23 -40.73 -1.89
C SER A 16 19.75 -39.38 -2.41
N VAL A 17 20.96 -38.98 -1.98
CA VAL A 17 21.64 -37.75 -2.47
C VAL A 17 22.41 -38.00 -3.77
N GLY A 18 22.50 -39.27 -4.24
CA GLY A 18 23.13 -39.63 -5.51
C GLY A 18 24.59 -40.07 -5.38
N ILE A 19 25.07 -40.43 -4.17
CA ILE A 19 26.40 -40.97 -3.93
C ILE A 19 26.32 -42.50 -3.99
N ALA A 20 26.84 -43.10 -5.06
CA ALA A 20 26.68 -44.51 -5.35
C ALA A 20 27.47 -45.44 -4.39
N SER A 21 28.55 -45.01 -3.78
CA SER A 21 29.31 -45.80 -2.81
C SER A 21 30.12 -44.93 -1.85
N LEU A 22 30.08 -45.28 -0.57
CA LEU A 22 30.91 -44.72 0.49
C LEU A 22 31.81 -45.79 1.09
N ALA A 23 33.03 -45.43 1.45
CA ALA A 23 33.91 -46.31 2.17
C ALA A 23 33.40 -46.55 3.60
N ASP A 24 33.51 -47.75 4.11
CA ASP A 24 32.98 -48.17 5.42
C ASP A 24 33.47 -47.29 6.58
N ASN A 25 34.75 -46.93 6.57
CA ASN A 25 35.32 -46.04 7.57
C ASN A 25 34.68 -44.65 7.57
N VAL A 26 34.31 -44.11 6.40
CA VAL A 26 33.62 -42.81 6.26
C VAL A 26 32.21 -42.93 6.80
N VAL A 27 31.52 -44.02 6.51
CA VAL A 27 30.16 -44.27 7.01
C VAL A 27 30.14 -44.34 8.54
N GLU A 28 31.13 -45.04 9.16
CA GLU A 28 31.24 -45.10 10.62
C GLU A 28 31.53 -43.72 11.25
N GLU A 29 32.42 -42.92 10.66
CA GLU A 29 32.74 -41.60 11.18
C GLU A 29 31.52 -40.64 11.04
N LEU A 30 30.81 -40.69 9.93
CA LEU A 30 29.58 -39.92 9.76
C LEU A 30 28.50 -40.34 10.75
N ALA A 31 28.32 -41.64 11.00
CA ALA A 31 27.37 -42.11 11.99
C ALA A 31 27.73 -41.61 13.41
N ARG A 32 29.00 -41.54 13.76
CA ARG A 32 29.46 -40.96 15.05
C ARG A 32 29.21 -39.45 15.12
N ASP A 33 29.40 -38.71 14.01
CA ASP A 33 29.10 -37.27 13.99
C ASP A 33 27.58 -37.01 14.13
N VAL A 34 26.75 -37.83 13.51
CA VAL A 34 25.28 -37.77 13.70
C VAL A 34 24.91 -38.00 15.16
N ASP A 35 25.47 -39.05 15.82
CA ASP A 35 25.24 -39.30 17.24
C ASP A 35 25.64 -38.10 18.10
N PHE A 36 26.81 -37.52 17.83
CA PHE A 36 27.29 -36.35 18.56
C PHE A 36 26.34 -35.14 18.38
N ARG A 37 25.89 -34.87 17.15
CA ARG A 37 24.98 -33.76 16.87
C ARG A 37 23.62 -33.96 17.52
N LEU A 38 23.09 -35.19 17.48
CA LEU A 38 21.81 -35.48 18.15
C LEU A 38 21.93 -35.34 19.67
N ALA A 39 23.04 -35.80 20.28
CA ALA A 39 23.29 -35.62 21.71
C ALA A 39 23.37 -34.12 22.08
N GLN A 40 24.08 -33.33 21.28
CA GLN A 40 24.16 -31.86 21.46
C GLN A 40 22.78 -31.19 21.36
N LEU A 41 21.97 -31.56 20.36
CA LEU A 41 20.62 -31.05 20.19
C LEU A 41 19.72 -31.39 21.38
N LEU A 42 19.78 -32.64 21.85
CA LEU A 42 19.01 -33.09 23.02
C LEU A 42 19.43 -32.37 24.30
N GLU A 43 20.73 -32.12 24.48
CA GLU A 43 21.23 -31.37 25.64
C GLU A 43 20.65 -29.96 25.68
N GLU A 44 20.66 -29.22 24.54
CA GLU A 44 20.09 -27.91 24.44
C GLU A 44 18.55 -27.94 24.61
N ALA A 45 17.85 -28.89 24.02
CA ALA A 45 16.43 -29.05 24.18
C ALA A 45 16.01 -29.36 25.63
N LEU A 46 16.81 -30.15 26.34
CA LEU A 46 16.58 -30.41 27.78
C LEU A 46 16.76 -29.14 28.64
N LYS A 47 17.63 -28.21 28.27
CA LYS A 47 17.76 -26.91 28.95
C LYS A 47 16.43 -26.12 28.83
N PHE A 48 15.85 -26.05 27.64
CA PHE A 48 14.55 -25.39 27.42
C PHE A 48 13.43 -26.06 28.21
N MET A 49 13.35 -27.40 28.21
CA MET A 49 12.36 -28.14 28.97
C MET A 49 12.49 -27.84 30.47
N ARG A 50 13.71 -27.84 31.05
CA ARG A 50 13.94 -27.55 32.48
C ARG A 50 13.58 -26.12 32.84
N HIS A 51 13.94 -25.13 32.00
CA HIS A 51 13.55 -23.74 32.21
C HIS A 51 12.03 -23.54 32.17
N SER A 52 11.34 -24.30 31.36
CA SER A 52 9.87 -24.30 31.32
C SER A 52 9.21 -25.07 32.47
N LYS A 53 10.00 -25.58 33.42
CA LYS A 53 9.54 -26.39 34.58
C LYS A 53 8.71 -27.61 34.19
N ARG A 54 8.98 -28.22 33.04
CA ARG A 54 8.34 -29.43 32.54
C ARG A 54 9.25 -30.62 32.73
N THR A 55 8.66 -31.82 32.76
CA THR A 55 9.37 -33.09 32.82
C THR A 55 9.34 -33.85 31.48
N THR A 56 8.47 -33.38 30.56
CA THR A 56 8.30 -33.96 29.23
C THR A 56 8.90 -33.04 28.17
N LEU A 57 9.69 -33.62 27.28
CA LEU A 57 10.24 -32.90 26.13
C LEU A 57 9.14 -32.65 25.09
N SER A 58 9.06 -31.45 24.54
CA SER A 58 8.13 -31.06 23.48
C SER A 58 8.84 -30.76 22.17
N THR A 59 8.12 -30.84 21.06
CA THR A 59 8.63 -30.46 19.74
C THR A 59 9.08 -29.01 19.69
N LEU A 60 8.46 -28.14 20.48
CA LEU A 60 8.83 -26.73 20.60
C LEU A 60 10.22 -26.56 21.22
N ASP A 61 10.58 -27.36 22.23
CA ASP A 61 11.91 -27.32 22.85
C ASP A 61 13.03 -27.72 21.84
N ILE A 62 12.73 -28.70 21.00
CA ILE A 62 13.62 -29.08 19.90
C ILE A 62 13.74 -27.98 18.87
N SER A 63 12.64 -27.32 18.51
CA SER A 63 12.65 -26.19 17.59
C SER A 63 13.49 -25.02 18.13
N HIS A 64 13.40 -24.73 19.43
CA HIS A 64 14.24 -23.71 20.07
C HIS A 64 15.72 -24.09 20.10
N ALA A 65 16.03 -25.38 20.39
CA ALA A 65 17.40 -25.88 20.37
C ALA A 65 18.01 -25.77 18.97
N LEU A 66 17.30 -26.17 17.92
CA LEU A 66 17.75 -26.05 16.53
C LEU A 66 18.08 -24.57 16.17
N ARG A 67 17.25 -23.63 16.59
CA ARG A 67 17.50 -22.19 16.36
C ARG A 67 18.77 -21.71 17.08
N VAL A 68 19.01 -22.14 18.31
CA VAL A 68 20.23 -21.80 19.07
C VAL A 68 21.49 -22.38 18.40
N LEU A 69 21.38 -23.58 17.86
CA LEU A 69 22.45 -24.21 17.13
C LEU A 69 22.62 -23.72 15.67
N ASN A 70 21.83 -22.75 15.24
CA ASN A 70 21.79 -22.25 13.87
C ASN A 70 21.47 -23.32 12.82
N VAL A 71 20.65 -24.29 13.19
CA VAL A 71 20.11 -25.32 12.31
C VAL A 71 18.68 -24.97 11.98
N GLU A 72 18.25 -25.19 10.74
CA GLU A 72 16.89 -24.91 10.32
C GLU A 72 15.89 -25.75 11.14
N PRO A 73 14.85 -25.12 11.75
CA PRO A 73 13.85 -25.85 12.50
C PRO A 73 13.00 -26.75 11.60
N LEU A 74 12.51 -27.85 12.14
CA LEU A 74 11.53 -28.69 11.48
C LEU A 74 10.14 -28.07 11.62
N TYR A 75 9.45 -27.89 10.50
CA TYR A 75 8.10 -27.32 10.44
C TYR A 75 7.04 -28.43 10.31
N GLY A 76 5.83 -28.15 10.75
CA GLY A 76 4.69 -29.04 10.61
C GLY A 76 4.44 -29.99 11.79
N TYR A 77 5.30 -29.98 12.81
CA TYR A 77 5.12 -30.80 14.01
C TYR A 77 4.57 -29.96 15.16
N GLU A 78 3.35 -30.28 15.60
CA GLU A 78 2.72 -29.64 16.75
C GLU A 78 2.67 -30.61 17.92
N SER A 79 3.04 -30.13 19.13
CA SER A 79 2.97 -30.93 20.37
C SER A 79 1.54 -31.12 20.89
N THR A 80 0.58 -30.35 20.38
CA THR A 80 -0.82 -30.38 20.78
C THR A 80 -1.62 -31.48 20.12
N ARG A 81 -1.12 -32.06 19.03
CA ARG A 81 -1.79 -33.16 18.32
C ARG A 81 -0.97 -34.43 18.48
N PRO A 82 -1.54 -35.50 19.08
CA PRO A 82 -0.90 -36.79 19.09
C PRO A 82 -0.85 -37.35 17.66
N LEU A 83 0.34 -37.80 17.23
CA LEU A 83 0.49 -38.47 15.96
C LEU A 83 -0.33 -39.76 15.95
N ARG A 84 -1.14 -39.94 14.92
CA ARG A 84 -1.84 -41.20 14.63
C ARG A 84 -1.01 -41.99 13.63
N PHE A 85 -0.79 -43.25 13.93
CA PHE A 85 -0.08 -44.14 13.04
C PHE A 85 -1.05 -45.14 12.43
N GLY A 86 -1.10 -45.17 11.12
CA GLY A 86 -1.76 -46.22 10.36
C GLY A 86 -0.82 -47.37 10.13
N GLU A 87 -1.36 -48.60 10.00
CA GLU A 87 -0.62 -49.82 9.71
C GLU A 87 -0.99 -50.26 8.28
N ALA A 88 0.05 -50.41 7.43
CA ALA A 88 -0.12 -50.94 6.09
C ALA A 88 0.60 -52.30 5.99
N SER A 89 -0.10 -53.33 5.51
CA SER A 89 0.49 -54.63 5.22
C SER A 89 0.85 -54.72 3.72
N LEU A 90 2.14 -54.78 3.45
CA LEU A 90 2.67 -54.88 2.06
C LEU A 90 2.90 -56.36 1.63
N GLY A 91 2.33 -57.35 2.34
CA GLY A 91 2.49 -58.76 2.07
C GLY A 91 2.97 -59.56 3.29
N PRO A 92 3.44 -60.80 3.14
CA PRO A 92 3.94 -61.59 4.25
C PRO A 92 5.29 -61.01 4.75
N GLY A 93 5.22 -60.06 5.65
CA GLY A 93 6.37 -59.34 6.19
C GLY A 93 5.96 -58.50 7.41
N GLN A 94 6.87 -57.68 7.86
CA GLN A 94 6.61 -56.78 8.97
C GLN A 94 5.63 -55.68 8.54
N PRO A 95 4.69 -55.27 9.41
CA PRO A 95 3.76 -54.16 9.13
C PRO A 95 4.56 -52.86 8.99
N LEU A 96 4.22 -52.08 7.96
CA LEU A 96 4.72 -50.71 7.74
C LEU A 96 3.83 -49.73 8.48
N TYR A 97 4.39 -48.95 9.39
CA TYR A 97 3.68 -47.89 10.06
C TYR A 97 3.94 -46.56 9.36
N TYR A 98 2.87 -45.83 9.08
CA TYR A 98 2.94 -44.50 8.50
C TYR A 98 2.14 -43.51 9.36
N VAL A 99 2.49 -42.23 9.28
CA VAL A 99 1.72 -41.17 9.94
C VAL A 99 0.46 -40.90 9.12
N GLU A 100 -0.68 -41.11 9.74
CA GLU A 100 -1.97 -40.78 9.12
C GLU A 100 -2.15 -39.27 9.01
N ASP A 101 -2.35 -38.78 7.78
CA ASP A 101 -2.79 -37.41 7.54
C ASP A 101 -4.28 -37.29 7.87
N GLU A 102 -4.64 -36.25 8.63
CA GLU A 102 -6.03 -35.96 8.95
C GLU A 102 -6.64 -35.16 7.79
N GLU A 103 -7.66 -35.71 7.15
CA GLU A 103 -8.42 -34.97 6.15
C GLU A 103 -9.12 -33.77 6.80
N VAL A 104 -8.82 -32.59 6.30
CA VAL A 104 -9.41 -31.33 6.78
C VAL A 104 -10.55 -30.97 5.87
N ASP A 105 -11.76 -30.94 6.44
CA ASP A 105 -12.95 -30.44 5.77
C ASP A 105 -12.86 -28.90 5.64
N PHE A 106 -12.64 -28.42 4.42
CA PHE A 106 -12.49 -27.00 4.16
C PHE A 106 -13.74 -26.19 4.51
N GLU A 107 -14.92 -26.75 4.37
CA GLU A 107 -16.17 -26.06 4.74
C GLU A 107 -16.22 -25.82 6.25
N LYS A 108 -15.83 -26.78 7.06
CA LYS A 108 -15.71 -26.62 8.51
C LYS A 108 -14.63 -25.63 8.88
N LEU A 109 -13.51 -25.62 8.16
CA LEU A 109 -12.39 -24.71 8.41
C LEU A 109 -12.76 -23.26 8.10
N ILE A 110 -13.47 -23.01 7.00
CA ILE A 110 -13.92 -21.67 6.60
C ILE A 110 -14.94 -21.10 7.59
N ASN A 111 -15.84 -21.94 8.08
CA ASN A 111 -16.89 -21.55 9.02
C ASN A 111 -16.43 -21.60 10.50
N ALA A 112 -15.25 -22.12 10.78
CA ALA A 112 -14.72 -22.18 12.13
C ALA A 112 -14.40 -20.79 12.67
N PRO A 113 -14.73 -20.49 13.94
CA PRO A 113 -14.31 -19.25 14.57
C PRO A 113 -12.79 -19.20 14.65
N LEU A 114 -12.21 -18.01 14.47
CA LEU A 114 -10.78 -17.82 14.61
C LEU A 114 -10.27 -18.34 15.96
N PRO A 115 -9.12 -19.05 15.98
CA PRO A 115 -8.56 -19.56 17.23
C PRO A 115 -8.29 -18.41 18.20
N LYS A 116 -8.68 -18.61 19.46
CA LYS A 116 -8.38 -17.65 20.52
C LYS A 116 -6.88 -17.65 20.74
N VAL A 117 -6.22 -16.58 20.35
CA VAL A 117 -4.80 -16.38 20.70
C VAL A 117 -4.71 -16.21 22.22
N PRO A 118 -3.96 -17.06 22.94
CA PRO A 118 -3.73 -16.85 24.35
C PRO A 118 -3.07 -15.49 24.55
N ARG A 119 -3.67 -14.65 25.37
CA ARG A 119 -3.02 -13.39 25.77
C ARG A 119 -1.81 -13.74 26.61
N GLU A 120 -0.65 -13.38 26.15
CA GLU A 120 0.54 -13.40 26.99
C GLU A 120 0.31 -12.41 28.14
N ILE A 121 0.58 -12.87 29.34
CA ILE A 121 0.53 -11.98 30.52
C ILE A 121 1.76 -11.10 30.44
N THR A 122 1.57 -9.88 29.98
CA THR A 122 2.61 -8.86 29.97
C THR A 122 2.48 -7.98 31.20
N PHE A 123 3.58 -7.74 31.88
CA PHE A 123 3.64 -6.80 32.98
C PHE A 123 4.23 -5.48 32.48
N THR A 124 3.49 -4.41 32.63
CA THR A 124 4.00 -3.06 32.39
C THR A 124 4.22 -2.41 33.75
N ALA A 125 5.49 -2.10 34.05
CA ALA A 125 5.82 -1.37 35.25
C ALA A 125 5.74 0.14 34.99
N HIS A 126 4.97 0.85 35.80
CA HIS A 126 4.86 2.29 35.75
C HIS A 126 5.28 2.89 37.10
N TRP A 127 5.90 4.05 37.05
CA TRP A 127 6.06 4.88 38.25
C TRP A 127 4.69 5.38 38.65
N LEU A 128 4.48 5.54 39.96
CA LEU A 128 3.21 6.01 40.50
C LEU A 128 2.85 7.40 39.95
N ALA A 129 3.82 8.26 39.82
CA ALA A 129 3.72 9.54 39.14
C ALA A 129 5.09 9.98 38.65
N VAL A 130 5.16 10.75 37.55
CA VAL A 130 6.35 11.43 37.06
C VAL A 130 6.06 12.91 37.07
N GLU A 131 6.87 13.68 37.82
CA GLU A 131 6.67 15.13 37.98
C GLU A 131 5.26 15.53 38.44
N GLY A 132 4.66 14.72 39.30
CA GLY A 132 3.30 14.95 39.81
C GLY A 132 2.18 14.50 38.86
N VAL A 133 2.50 14.02 37.69
CA VAL A 133 1.51 13.51 36.71
C VAL A 133 1.41 11.99 36.80
N GLN A 134 0.22 11.49 37.08
CA GLN A 134 -0.03 10.06 37.09
C GLN A 134 -0.12 9.50 35.67
N PRO A 135 0.43 8.28 35.40
CA PRO A 135 0.32 7.68 34.10
C PRO A 135 -1.15 7.33 33.77
N SER A 136 -1.51 7.53 32.50
CA SER A 136 -2.81 7.12 31.99
C SER A 136 -2.82 5.61 31.75
N ILE A 137 -3.41 4.85 32.69
CA ILE A 137 -3.57 3.39 32.64
C ILE A 137 -5.05 3.04 32.73
N PRO A 138 -5.48 1.81 32.34
CA PRO A 138 -6.88 1.40 32.41
C PRO A 138 -7.52 1.55 33.78
N GLN A 139 -6.73 1.39 34.86
CA GLN A 139 -7.17 1.54 36.24
C GLN A 139 -7.26 3.00 36.69
N ASN A 140 -6.64 3.93 35.99
CA ASN A 140 -6.65 5.35 36.30
C ASN A 140 -6.85 6.16 34.99
N PRO A 141 -8.05 6.11 34.38
CA PRO A 141 -8.33 6.82 33.14
C PRO A 141 -8.38 8.34 33.40
N THR A 142 -7.62 9.09 32.60
CA THR A 142 -7.76 10.56 32.58
C THR A 142 -8.98 10.95 31.75
N ALA A 143 -9.65 12.04 32.13
CA ALA A 143 -10.89 12.50 31.49
C ALA A 143 -10.74 12.75 29.97
N SER A 144 -9.53 13.05 29.49
CA SER A 144 -9.21 13.23 28.07
C SER A 144 -9.20 11.92 27.27
N ASN A 145 -9.10 10.76 27.95
CA ASN A 145 -9.01 9.44 27.29
C ASN A 145 -10.28 8.62 27.39
N GLN A 146 -11.37 9.19 27.91
CA GLN A 146 -12.66 8.48 28.01
C GLN A 146 -13.21 8.03 26.65
N GLN A 147 -12.93 8.76 25.58
CA GLN A 147 -13.33 8.38 24.22
C GLN A 147 -12.52 7.18 23.67
N ASP A 148 -11.27 7.03 24.13
CA ASP A 148 -10.43 5.88 23.76
C ASP A 148 -10.79 4.60 24.56
N MET A 149 -11.48 4.76 25.69
CA MET A 149 -11.91 3.69 26.59
C MET A 149 -13.27 3.11 26.25
N LEU A 150 -14.08 3.78 25.44
CA LEU A 150 -15.33 3.20 24.93
C LEU A 150 -14.99 1.97 24.09
N PRO A 151 -15.54 0.80 24.40
CA PRO A 151 -15.39 -0.37 23.57
C PRO A 151 -15.91 0.01 22.18
N LYS A 152 -15.02 0.14 21.23
CA LYS A 152 -15.36 0.28 19.82
C LYS A 152 -16.26 -0.91 19.54
N GLY A 153 -17.49 -0.65 19.04
CA GLY A 153 -18.55 -1.63 18.95
C GLY A 153 -18.13 -2.96 18.29
N PRO A 154 -19.00 -3.98 18.28
CA PRO A 154 -18.66 -5.36 17.88
C PRO A 154 -18.06 -5.52 16.48
N ASN A 155 -18.09 -4.48 15.65
CA ASN A 155 -17.48 -4.42 14.31
C ASN A 155 -16.09 -3.79 14.28
N ALA A 156 -15.48 -3.48 15.40
CA ALA A 156 -14.18 -2.80 15.46
C ALA A 156 -13.00 -3.80 15.49
N ASN A 157 -13.06 -4.85 14.72
CA ASN A 157 -11.87 -5.62 14.40
C ASN A 157 -11.06 -4.80 13.36
N PRO A 158 -9.87 -4.26 13.70
CA PRO A 158 -9.12 -3.36 12.81
C PRO A 158 -8.79 -4.01 11.47
N HIS A 159 -8.66 -5.33 11.42
CA HIS A 159 -8.40 -6.05 10.17
C HIS A 159 -9.66 -6.16 9.28
N LEU A 160 -10.85 -6.27 9.86
CA LEU A 160 -12.11 -6.26 9.13
C LEU A 160 -12.53 -4.85 8.70
N ALA A 161 -12.24 -3.84 9.52
CA ALA A 161 -12.44 -2.45 9.16
C ALA A 161 -11.55 -2.03 7.97
N ALA A 162 -10.31 -2.51 7.92
CA ALA A 162 -9.40 -2.32 6.78
C ALA A 162 -9.95 -2.98 5.51
N ALA A 163 -10.47 -4.20 5.61
CA ALA A 163 -11.07 -4.91 4.48
C ALA A 163 -12.32 -4.19 3.93
N ASN A 164 -13.09 -3.54 4.80
CA ASN A 164 -14.29 -2.78 4.43
C ASN A 164 -14.03 -1.32 4.03
N GLY A 165 -12.78 -0.86 4.06
CA GLY A 165 -12.40 0.51 3.71
C GLY A 165 -12.76 1.55 4.77
N LEU A 166 -13.13 1.13 5.98
CA LEU A 166 -13.44 1.97 7.14
C LEU A 166 -12.21 2.13 8.06
N ASP A 167 -11.03 2.27 7.45
CA ASP A 167 -9.78 2.48 8.18
C ASP A 167 -9.75 3.85 8.85
N ASN A 168 -10.26 3.94 10.05
CA ASN A 168 -9.97 5.03 11.00
C ASN A 168 -8.72 4.72 11.83
N VAL A 169 -7.66 4.25 11.19
CA VAL A 169 -6.38 4.13 11.85
C VAL A 169 -5.76 5.52 11.93
N SER A 170 -6.04 6.24 13.00
CA SER A 170 -5.22 7.38 13.38
C SER A 170 -3.86 6.82 13.78
N VAL A 171 -2.90 6.89 12.89
CA VAL A 171 -1.51 6.56 13.21
C VAL A 171 -1.01 7.61 14.19
N LYS A 172 -0.98 7.27 15.48
CA LYS A 172 -0.30 8.12 16.48
C LYS A 172 1.20 7.97 16.21
N PRO A 173 1.94 9.06 16.01
CA PRO A 173 3.38 8.98 15.85
C PRO A 173 3.97 8.33 17.08
N GLN A 174 4.70 7.23 16.90
CA GLN A 174 5.25 6.42 18.00
C GLN A 174 6.32 7.13 18.80
N VAL A 175 6.94 8.16 18.25
CA VAL A 175 8.04 8.89 18.88
C VAL A 175 7.77 10.38 18.82
N LYS A 176 7.54 11.00 19.97
CA LYS A 176 7.60 12.45 20.12
C LYS A 176 9.03 12.82 20.49
N HIS A 177 9.79 13.38 19.57
CA HIS A 177 11.09 13.94 19.87
C HIS A 177 10.91 15.25 20.65
N VAL A 178 11.67 15.39 21.73
CA VAL A 178 11.81 16.70 22.39
C VAL A 178 12.72 17.54 21.50
N LEU A 179 12.14 18.54 20.85
CA LEU A 179 12.86 19.40 19.92
C LEU A 179 13.76 20.39 20.68
N SER A 180 15.01 20.48 20.24
CA SER A 180 15.89 21.58 20.68
C SER A 180 15.35 22.92 20.18
N LYS A 181 15.77 24.03 20.81
CA LYS A 181 15.38 25.37 20.36
C LYS A 181 15.77 25.64 18.90
N GLU A 182 16.94 25.16 18.50
CA GLU A 182 17.44 25.26 17.12
C GLU A 182 16.54 24.54 16.13
N SER A 183 16.09 23.31 16.47
CA SER A 183 15.17 22.55 15.65
C SER A 183 13.79 23.22 15.56
N GLN A 184 13.31 23.86 16.63
CA GLN A 184 12.07 24.62 16.63
C GLN A 184 12.17 25.87 15.73
N GLU A 185 13.28 26.60 15.80
CA GLU A 185 13.54 27.76 14.95
C GLU A 185 13.68 27.34 13.47
N LEU A 186 14.36 26.23 13.21
CA LEU A 186 14.46 25.67 11.85
C LEU A 186 13.08 25.32 11.30
N PHE A 187 12.24 24.64 12.09
CA PHE A 187 10.87 24.31 11.68
C PHE A 187 10.04 25.56 11.43
N ALA A 188 10.13 26.58 12.29
CA ALA A 188 9.41 27.84 12.12
C ALA A 188 9.84 28.56 10.83
N LYS A 189 11.14 28.61 10.52
CA LYS A 189 11.67 29.19 9.27
C LYS A 189 11.23 28.38 8.05
N LEU A 190 11.32 27.05 8.09
CA LEU A 190 10.87 26.19 6.98
C LEU A 190 9.36 26.35 6.73
N SER A 191 8.55 26.34 7.78
CA SER A 191 7.11 26.47 7.64
C SER A 191 6.68 27.84 7.11
N SER A 192 7.35 28.93 7.51
CA SER A 192 7.10 30.28 6.96
C SER A 192 7.54 30.39 5.50
N ALA A 193 8.72 29.86 5.14
CA ALA A 193 9.25 29.91 3.79
C ALA A 193 8.40 29.10 2.78
N LEU A 194 7.83 27.96 3.22
CA LEU A 194 6.94 27.15 2.39
C LEU A 194 5.59 27.83 2.10
N LEU A 195 5.16 28.76 2.94
CA LEU A 195 3.90 29.49 2.77
C LEU A 195 4.08 30.87 2.11
N ASP A 196 5.33 31.30 1.93
CA ASP A 196 5.65 32.62 1.37
C ASP A 196 5.63 32.57 -0.17
N GLU A 197 4.60 33.22 -0.75
CA GLU A 197 4.47 33.35 -2.22
C GLU A 197 5.36 34.48 -2.78
N THR A 198 5.81 35.39 -1.92
CA THR A 198 6.52 36.60 -2.37
C THR A 198 8.00 36.37 -2.65
N ASN A 199 8.63 35.38 -1.99
CA ASN A 199 10.06 35.12 -2.07
C ASN A 199 10.36 33.71 -2.62
N PRO A 200 10.44 33.54 -3.95
CA PRO A 200 10.69 32.24 -4.57
C PRO A 200 12.05 31.63 -4.21
N GLU A 201 13.06 32.46 -3.92
CA GLU A 201 14.38 31.98 -3.48
C GLU A 201 14.33 31.31 -2.11
N TRP A 202 13.60 31.89 -1.16
CA TRP A 202 13.39 31.31 0.16
C TRP A 202 12.60 30.00 0.09
N HIS A 203 11.58 29.96 -0.75
CA HIS A 203 10.79 28.77 -0.98
C HIS A 203 11.65 27.63 -1.55
N THR A 204 12.49 27.91 -2.58
CA THR A 204 13.38 26.90 -3.16
C THR A 204 14.47 26.46 -2.19
N ALA A 205 15.02 27.36 -1.37
CA ALA A 205 16.00 27.05 -0.33
C ALA A 205 15.40 26.14 0.76
N ALA A 206 14.15 26.40 1.18
CA ALA A 206 13.44 25.55 2.12
C ALA A 206 13.21 24.13 1.58
N LEU A 207 12.79 24.01 0.32
CA LEU A 207 12.64 22.73 -0.36
C LEU A 207 13.97 21.97 -0.49
N ALA A 208 15.05 22.65 -0.80
CA ALA A 208 16.40 22.07 -0.88
C ALA A 208 16.87 21.59 0.51
N SER A 209 16.60 22.35 1.56
CA SER A 209 16.89 21.93 2.95
C SER A 209 16.13 20.66 3.32
N ILE A 210 14.83 20.56 3.00
CA ILE A 210 14.04 19.35 3.25
C ILE A 210 14.63 18.14 2.52
N GLN A 211 15.19 18.35 1.33
CA GLN A 211 15.73 17.25 0.51
C GLN A 211 17.11 16.76 1.00
N SER A 212 17.95 17.62 1.54
CA SER A 212 19.38 17.32 1.77
C SER A 212 19.80 17.30 3.24
N ASP A 213 19.07 17.96 4.13
CA ASP A 213 19.47 18.14 5.53
C ASP A 213 19.13 16.90 6.38
N PRO A 214 20.14 16.25 7.01
CA PRO A 214 19.90 15.14 7.93
C PRO A 214 19.15 15.55 9.20
N GLY A 215 19.24 16.81 9.64
CA GLY A 215 18.53 17.33 10.81
C GLY A 215 17.00 17.25 10.70
N ILE A 216 16.48 17.16 9.49
CA ILE A 216 15.04 16.99 9.22
C ILE A 216 14.49 15.67 9.79
N HIS A 217 15.33 14.67 10.05
CA HIS A 217 14.90 13.41 10.67
C HIS A 217 14.10 13.64 11.97
N GLN A 218 14.56 14.53 12.85
CA GLN A 218 13.85 14.86 14.10
C GLN A 218 12.53 15.62 13.84
N LEU A 219 12.47 16.39 12.76
CA LEU A 219 11.32 17.20 12.37
C LEU A 219 10.31 16.46 11.50
N THR A 220 10.60 15.25 11.04
CA THR A 220 9.77 14.50 10.08
C THR A 220 8.31 14.42 10.51
N THR A 221 8.04 14.07 11.76
CA THR A 221 6.68 13.97 12.29
C THR A 221 5.94 15.31 12.24
N TYR A 222 6.63 16.39 12.59
CA TYR A 222 6.06 17.73 12.61
C TYR A 222 5.79 18.26 11.21
N ILE A 223 6.71 18.00 10.27
CA ILE A 223 6.53 18.38 8.86
C ILE A 223 5.34 17.63 8.25
N ILE A 224 5.20 16.34 8.49
CA ILE A 224 4.08 15.54 7.97
C ILE A 224 2.74 16.03 8.53
N THR A 225 2.71 16.33 9.84
CA THR A 225 1.51 16.90 10.49
C THR A 225 1.19 18.28 9.93
N PHE A 226 2.19 19.13 9.73
CA PHE A 226 2.05 20.45 9.13
C PHE A 226 1.49 20.35 7.68
N ILE A 227 2.03 19.44 6.86
CA ILE A 227 1.52 19.21 5.51
C ILE A 227 0.04 18.80 5.55
N ALA A 228 -0.31 17.85 6.41
CA ALA A 228 -1.68 17.36 6.54
C ALA A 228 -2.65 18.46 6.99
N GLU A 229 -2.24 19.28 7.96
CA GLU A 229 -3.01 20.41 8.45
C GLU A 229 -3.20 21.48 7.38
N LYS A 230 -2.14 21.87 6.68
CA LYS A 230 -2.22 22.89 5.63
C LYS A 230 -3.04 22.45 4.44
N VAL A 231 -2.92 21.19 4.01
CA VAL A 231 -3.78 20.65 2.94
C VAL A 231 -5.25 20.68 3.34
N THR A 232 -5.55 20.36 4.60
CA THR A 232 -6.94 20.34 5.08
C THR A 232 -7.54 21.75 5.18
N HIS A 233 -6.77 22.72 5.69
CA HIS A 233 -7.29 24.08 5.96
C HIS A 233 -7.12 25.06 4.79
N SER A 234 -6.23 24.77 3.84
CA SER A 234 -5.93 25.67 2.71
C SER A 234 -6.36 25.13 1.35
N ALA A 235 -7.43 24.31 1.29
CA ALA A 235 -7.90 23.68 0.06
C ALA A 235 -8.20 24.64 -1.10
N ARG A 236 -8.42 25.93 -0.81
CA ARG A 236 -8.71 26.97 -1.80
C ARG A 236 -7.47 27.69 -2.33
N ASN A 237 -6.33 27.54 -1.70
CA ASN A 237 -5.08 28.17 -2.12
C ASN A 237 -4.21 27.15 -2.85
N ILE A 238 -4.19 27.23 -4.19
CA ILE A 238 -3.46 26.30 -5.05
C ILE A 238 -1.95 26.38 -4.79
N PHE A 239 -1.39 27.58 -4.55
CA PHE A 239 0.03 27.75 -4.26
C PHE A 239 0.45 26.96 -3.01
N VAL A 240 -0.31 27.11 -1.92
CA VAL A 240 -0.02 26.35 -0.68
C VAL A 240 -0.11 24.85 -0.91
N LEU A 241 -1.12 24.39 -1.64
CA LEU A 241 -1.26 22.96 -1.95
C LEU A 241 -0.09 22.44 -2.80
N GLN A 242 0.33 23.20 -3.82
CA GLN A 242 1.50 22.85 -4.64
C GLN A 242 2.78 22.83 -3.82
N SER A 243 2.98 23.83 -2.94
CA SER A 243 4.12 23.87 -2.03
C SER A 243 4.15 22.65 -1.09
N MET A 244 3.00 22.24 -0.54
CA MET A 244 2.91 21.04 0.30
C MET A 244 3.20 19.76 -0.49
N MET A 245 2.78 19.67 -1.75
CA MET A 245 3.10 18.52 -2.60
C MET A 245 4.59 18.48 -2.95
N LEU A 246 5.21 19.63 -3.26
CA LEU A 246 6.65 19.73 -3.47
C LEU A 246 7.44 19.36 -2.20
N ALA A 247 7.01 19.85 -1.04
CA ALA A 247 7.63 19.49 0.24
C ALA A 247 7.55 17.97 0.49
N THR A 248 6.41 17.34 0.16
CA THR A 248 6.24 15.89 0.24
C THR A 248 7.18 15.16 -0.71
N GLU A 249 7.33 15.63 -1.94
CA GLU A 249 8.27 15.07 -2.93
C GLU A 249 9.71 15.15 -2.45
N LYS A 250 10.13 16.31 -1.94
CA LYS A 250 11.49 16.51 -1.41
C LYS A 250 11.76 15.64 -0.19
N LEU A 251 10.76 15.49 0.69
CA LEU A 251 10.86 14.60 1.84
C LEU A 251 11.02 13.13 1.42
N LEU A 252 10.29 12.67 0.40
CA LEU A 252 10.43 11.32 -0.17
C LEU A 252 11.78 11.09 -0.86
N SER A 253 12.39 12.15 -1.37
CA SER A 253 13.68 12.11 -2.05
C SER A 253 14.87 12.18 -1.09
N ASN A 254 14.65 12.52 0.17
CA ASN A 254 15.71 12.59 1.18
C ASN A 254 16.20 11.18 1.56
N PRO A 255 17.49 10.85 1.32
CA PRO A 255 18.02 9.51 1.59
C PRO A 255 18.26 9.24 3.08
N THR A 256 18.31 10.28 3.92
CA THR A 256 18.66 10.15 5.34
C THR A 256 17.47 9.85 6.24
N ILE A 257 16.24 9.95 5.71
CA ILE A 257 15.01 9.82 6.46
C ILE A 257 14.34 8.49 6.19
N TYR A 258 13.98 7.78 7.27
CA TYR A 258 13.18 6.57 7.21
C TYR A 258 11.69 6.91 7.32
N LEU A 259 10.95 6.81 6.21
CA LEU A 259 9.57 7.28 6.11
C LEU A 259 8.50 6.18 6.20
N ASP A 260 8.87 4.90 6.20
CA ASP A 260 7.91 3.78 6.21
C ASP A 260 6.79 3.91 7.27
N PRO A 261 7.08 4.25 8.55
CA PRO A 261 6.05 4.38 9.57
C PRO A 261 5.07 5.54 9.32
N TYR A 262 5.50 6.54 8.57
CA TYR A 262 4.75 7.77 8.33
C TYR A 262 3.94 7.75 7.04
N ILE A 263 4.16 6.77 6.16
CA ILE A 263 3.43 6.65 4.89
C ILE A 263 1.90 6.67 5.08
N PRO A 264 1.31 5.97 6.06
CA PRO A 264 -0.14 6.04 6.29
C PRO A 264 -0.66 7.45 6.62
N ALA A 265 0.18 8.30 7.22
CA ALA A 265 -0.16 9.69 7.53
C ALA A 265 0.06 10.64 6.34
N MET A 266 1.01 10.31 5.44
CA MET A 266 1.32 11.12 4.25
C MET A 266 0.34 10.90 3.10
N VAL A 267 -0.23 9.70 2.95
CA VAL A 267 -1.11 9.35 1.84
C VAL A 267 -2.42 10.15 1.83
N PRO A 268 -3.16 10.36 2.94
CA PRO A 268 -4.42 11.09 2.93
C PRO A 268 -4.32 12.53 2.40
N PRO A 269 -3.33 13.36 2.81
CA PRO A 269 -3.16 14.70 2.23
C PRO A 269 -2.93 14.69 0.72
N VAL A 270 -2.10 13.75 0.23
CA VAL A 270 -1.83 13.62 -1.21
C VAL A 270 -3.09 13.16 -1.97
N LEU A 271 -3.88 12.23 -1.41
CA LEU A 271 -5.17 11.82 -1.96
C LEU A 271 -6.16 13.00 -1.99
N THR A 272 -6.18 13.86 -0.96
CA THR A 272 -7.02 15.05 -0.95
C THR A 272 -6.64 16.02 -2.07
N CYS A 273 -5.37 16.25 -2.32
CA CYS A 273 -4.90 17.07 -3.44
C CYS A 273 -5.18 16.42 -4.81
N CYS A 274 -5.19 15.08 -4.89
CA CYS A 274 -5.48 14.36 -6.12
C CYS A 274 -6.98 14.34 -6.46
N MET A 275 -7.85 14.02 -5.48
CA MET A 275 -9.27 13.71 -5.70
C MET A 275 -10.24 14.65 -4.96
N GLY A 276 -9.76 15.71 -4.31
CA GLY A 276 -10.60 16.66 -3.58
C GLY A 276 -11.65 17.32 -4.51
N LYS A 277 -12.89 17.49 -4.02
CA LYS A 277 -13.99 18.05 -4.82
C LYS A 277 -13.75 19.51 -5.23
N HIS A 278 -13.31 20.31 -4.28
CA HIS A 278 -13.18 21.76 -4.44
C HIS A 278 -11.75 22.18 -4.12
N LEU A 279 -10.91 22.19 -5.14
CA LEU A 279 -9.54 22.68 -5.06
C LEU A 279 -9.43 23.98 -5.84
N GLY A 280 -8.86 25.00 -5.20
CA GLY A 280 -8.71 26.31 -5.77
C GLY A 280 -9.87 27.28 -5.49
N PRO A 281 -9.77 28.53 -5.99
CA PRO A 281 -10.77 29.56 -5.75
C PRO A 281 -12.14 29.16 -6.30
N ASN A 282 -13.21 29.51 -5.58
CA ASN A 282 -14.57 29.28 -6.08
C ASN A 282 -14.75 29.99 -7.40
N PRO A 283 -15.41 29.39 -8.40
CA PRO A 283 -15.88 30.12 -9.56
C PRO A 283 -16.79 31.22 -9.05
N ALA A 284 -16.50 32.46 -9.42
CA ALA A 284 -17.36 33.61 -9.06
C ALA A 284 -18.77 33.31 -9.57
N PRO A 285 -19.84 33.54 -8.77
CA PRO A 285 -21.20 33.45 -9.26
C PRO A 285 -21.30 34.41 -10.44
N SER A 286 -21.75 33.92 -11.58
CA SER A 286 -22.01 34.71 -12.80
C SER A 286 -23.23 35.62 -12.61
N THR A 287 -23.12 36.60 -11.73
CA THR A 287 -23.98 37.77 -11.71
C THR A 287 -23.23 38.85 -12.46
N ALA A 288 -23.50 38.91 -13.75
CA ALA A 288 -23.18 40.04 -14.58
C ALA A 288 -23.90 41.26 -14.03
N SER A 289 -23.18 42.13 -13.39
CA SER A 289 -23.51 43.56 -13.36
C SER A 289 -22.32 44.33 -13.91
N SER A 290 -22.54 44.82 -15.12
CA SER A 290 -21.73 45.81 -15.76
C SER A 290 -21.63 47.04 -14.86
N GLU A 291 -20.44 47.29 -14.30
CA GLU A 291 -20.09 48.65 -13.90
C GLU A 291 -18.57 48.90 -14.00
N THR A 292 -18.34 49.86 -14.91
CA THR A 292 -17.27 50.86 -14.97
C THR A 292 -15.79 50.43 -15.02
N LEU A 293 -15.31 50.53 -16.26
CA LEU A 293 -13.97 50.93 -16.66
C LEU A 293 -13.53 52.20 -15.92
N ASN A 294 -12.39 52.10 -15.20
CA ASN A 294 -11.31 53.09 -15.24
C ASN A 294 -10.15 52.64 -14.36
N GLY A 295 -9.03 52.33 -14.98
CA GLY A 295 -7.80 52.01 -14.30
C GLY A 295 -6.74 51.49 -15.29
N THR A 296 -6.00 52.43 -15.84
CA THR A 296 -4.80 52.20 -16.65
C THR A 296 -3.80 51.27 -15.97
N GLY A 297 -3.57 50.13 -16.55
CA GLY A 297 -2.53 49.20 -16.14
C GLY A 297 -2.19 48.26 -17.29
N ASN A 298 -1.11 48.51 -18.00
CA ASN A 298 -0.51 47.66 -19.02
C ASN A 298 -0.22 46.25 -18.43
N GLY A 299 -0.88 45.24 -18.93
CA GLY A 299 -0.58 43.84 -18.62
C GLY A 299 -1.28 42.94 -19.62
N LEU A 300 -0.55 42.53 -20.63
CA LEU A 300 -0.89 41.41 -21.51
C LEU A 300 -1.22 40.15 -20.67
N ASN A 301 -2.47 39.99 -20.32
CA ASN A 301 -2.96 38.70 -19.81
C ASN A 301 -4.37 38.47 -20.40
N GLY A 302 -4.37 37.79 -21.55
CA GLY A 302 -5.56 37.22 -22.13
C GLY A 302 -6.25 36.26 -21.15
N HIS A 303 -7.55 36.26 -21.25
CA HIS A 303 -8.54 35.41 -20.60
C HIS A 303 -7.95 34.21 -19.83
N ARG A 304 -7.66 34.41 -18.55
CA ARG A 304 -7.42 33.32 -17.62
C ARG A 304 -8.74 32.60 -17.43
N HIS A 305 -8.84 31.40 -17.96
CA HIS A 305 -9.85 30.46 -17.54
C HIS A 305 -9.48 29.94 -16.15
N PRO A 306 -10.14 30.35 -15.06
CA PRO A 306 -9.75 30.00 -13.69
C PRO A 306 -9.81 28.50 -13.37
N PRO A 307 -10.53 27.63 -14.10
CA PRO A 307 -10.74 26.27 -13.64
C PRO A 307 -9.61 25.29 -13.97
N LEU A 308 -8.56 25.66 -14.71
CA LEU A 308 -7.58 24.70 -15.20
C LEU A 308 -6.31 24.55 -14.33
N GLU A 309 -6.05 25.45 -13.40
CA GLU A 309 -4.83 25.43 -12.59
C GLU A 309 -4.79 24.24 -11.62
N HIS A 310 -5.95 23.77 -11.14
CA HIS A 310 -5.99 22.62 -10.24
C HIS A 310 -5.61 21.29 -10.91
N PHE A 311 -5.62 21.18 -12.25
CA PHE A 311 -5.22 19.95 -12.92
C PHE A 311 -3.72 19.68 -12.78
N ALA A 312 -2.88 20.70 -12.82
CA ALA A 312 -1.44 20.57 -12.60
C ALA A 312 -1.13 20.04 -11.18
N LEU A 313 -1.86 20.55 -10.17
CA LEU A 313 -1.76 20.05 -8.81
C LEU A 313 -2.18 18.57 -8.72
N ARG A 314 -3.25 18.19 -9.39
CA ARG A 314 -3.73 16.80 -9.42
C ARG A 314 -2.74 15.86 -10.11
N ASP A 315 -2.11 16.30 -11.18
CA ASP A 315 -1.05 15.55 -11.85
C ASP A 315 0.16 15.33 -10.94
N MET A 316 0.58 16.36 -10.23
CA MET A 316 1.66 16.26 -9.24
C MET A 316 1.30 15.29 -8.12
N ALA A 317 0.10 15.41 -7.55
CA ALA A 317 -0.37 14.51 -6.50
C ALA A 317 -0.49 13.06 -6.99
N ALA A 318 -0.97 12.82 -8.20
CA ALA A 318 -1.04 11.47 -8.80
C ALA A 318 0.34 10.86 -9.02
N SER A 319 1.32 11.66 -9.48
CA SER A 319 2.71 11.21 -9.64
C SER A 319 3.35 10.86 -8.30
N LEU A 320 3.09 11.66 -7.26
CA LEU A 320 3.53 11.37 -5.88
C LEU A 320 2.94 10.07 -5.34
N LEU A 321 1.64 9.84 -5.54
CA LEU A 321 1.00 8.58 -5.15
C LEU A 321 1.64 7.38 -5.84
N SER A 322 1.97 7.51 -7.13
CA SER A 322 2.67 6.47 -7.88
C SER A 322 4.07 6.23 -7.32
N ALA A 323 4.83 7.29 -7.02
CA ALA A 323 6.17 7.19 -6.42
C ALA A 323 6.14 6.55 -5.03
N ILE A 324 5.16 6.92 -4.19
CA ILE A 324 4.94 6.30 -2.87
C ILE A 324 4.62 4.81 -3.03
N CYS A 325 3.72 4.46 -3.94
CA CYS A 325 3.39 3.07 -4.20
C CYS A 325 4.59 2.27 -4.73
N ALA A 326 5.39 2.83 -5.63
CA ALA A 326 6.57 2.17 -6.18
C ALA A 326 7.64 1.91 -5.10
N LYS A 327 7.89 2.88 -4.22
CA LYS A 327 8.93 2.80 -3.21
C LYS A 327 8.55 1.96 -2.00
N TYR A 328 7.28 2.02 -1.56
CA TYR A 328 6.84 1.47 -0.26
C TYR A 328 5.82 0.33 -0.35
N SER A 329 5.49 -0.17 -1.55
CA SER A 329 4.55 -1.29 -1.67
C SER A 329 5.08 -2.62 -1.12
N SER A 330 6.39 -2.79 -1.08
CA SER A 330 7.05 -3.99 -0.53
C SER A 330 7.00 -4.03 0.99
N SER A 331 7.20 -2.88 1.65
CA SER A 331 7.15 -2.77 3.10
C SER A 331 5.72 -2.63 3.65
N ASN A 332 4.80 -2.10 2.85
CA ASN A 332 3.41 -1.86 3.25
C ASN A 332 2.45 -2.67 2.36
N GLN A 333 2.26 -3.95 2.71
CA GLN A 333 1.38 -4.84 1.97
C GLN A 333 -0.05 -4.29 1.95
N GLY A 334 -0.63 -4.18 0.76
CA GLY A 334 -1.98 -3.65 0.57
C GLY A 334 -2.07 -2.13 0.33
N LEU A 335 -0.98 -1.35 0.46
CA LEU A 335 -1.00 0.09 0.20
C LEU A 335 -1.48 0.40 -1.23
N LYS A 336 -0.89 -0.26 -2.22
CA LYS A 336 -1.27 -0.12 -3.63
C LYS A 336 -2.75 -0.46 -3.85
N ALA A 337 -3.23 -1.58 -3.30
CA ALA A 337 -4.62 -2.02 -3.44
C ALA A 337 -5.61 -1.04 -2.78
N ARG A 338 -5.28 -0.51 -1.59
CA ARG A 338 -6.11 0.48 -0.88
C ARG A 338 -6.23 1.78 -1.65
N ILE A 339 -5.12 2.32 -2.14
CA ILE A 339 -5.12 3.55 -2.93
C ILE A 339 -5.89 3.35 -4.24
N SER A 340 -5.63 2.25 -4.97
CA SER A 340 -6.34 1.94 -6.22
C SER A 340 -7.84 1.77 -6.00
N ARG A 341 -8.27 1.13 -4.91
CA ARG A 341 -9.68 1.00 -4.54
C ARG A 341 -10.32 2.36 -4.24
N THR A 342 -9.63 3.24 -3.53
CA THR A 342 -10.14 4.59 -3.25
C THR A 342 -10.29 5.41 -4.52
N CYS A 343 -9.30 5.35 -5.42
CA CYS A 343 -9.36 6.01 -6.72
C CYS A 343 -10.50 5.45 -7.58
N LEU A 344 -10.65 4.13 -7.63
CA LEU A 344 -11.75 3.50 -8.38
C LEU A 344 -13.12 3.88 -7.83
N LYS A 345 -13.27 3.91 -6.49
CA LYS A 345 -14.51 4.36 -5.86
C LYS A 345 -14.85 5.80 -6.26
N THR A 346 -13.87 6.71 -6.24
CA THR A 346 -14.07 8.12 -6.64
C THR A 346 -14.41 8.22 -8.13
N PHE A 347 -13.81 7.41 -8.99
CA PHE A 347 -14.12 7.40 -10.42
C PHE A 347 -15.54 6.90 -10.71
N LEU A 348 -16.04 5.91 -9.96
CA LEU A 348 -17.38 5.34 -10.16
C LEU A 348 -18.50 6.13 -9.50
N GLU A 349 -18.20 7.11 -8.65
CA GLU A 349 -19.20 7.89 -7.93
C GLU A 349 -19.68 9.06 -8.80
N PRO A 350 -20.95 9.06 -9.28
CA PRO A 350 -21.43 10.05 -10.24
C PRO A 350 -21.52 11.47 -9.68
N ASN A 351 -21.64 11.62 -8.35
CA ASN A 351 -21.79 12.93 -7.68
C ASN A 351 -20.44 13.63 -7.42
N GLN A 352 -19.35 13.17 -8.01
CA GLN A 352 -18.04 13.81 -7.91
C GLN A 352 -17.85 14.88 -8.99
N THR A 353 -16.89 15.79 -8.75
CA THR A 353 -16.51 16.79 -9.75
C THR A 353 -15.63 16.16 -10.84
N LEU A 354 -15.67 16.72 -12.06
CA LEU A 354 -14.83 16.27 -13.17
C LEU A 354 -13.33 16.31 -12.83
N GLY A 355 -12.91 17.31 -12.06
CA GLY A 355 -11.55 17.36 -11.54
C GLY A 355 -11.19 16.19 -10.63
N ALA A 356 -12.13 15.73 -9.78
CA ALA A 356 -11.90 14.55 -8.93
C ALA A 356 -11.80 13.25 -9.76
N HIS A 357 -12.68 13.11 -10.77
CA HIS A 357 -12.60 11.99 -11.73
C HIS A 357 -11.27 11.98 -12.50
N TYR A 358 -10.82 13.15 -12.96
CA TYR A 358 -9.52 13.31 -13.62
C TYR A 358 -8.37 12.80 -12.73
N GLY A 359 -8.31 13.32 -11.48
CA GLY A 359 -7.27 12.91 -10.53
C GLY A 359 -7.29 11.41 -10.23
N ALA A 360 -8.50 10.84 -10.06
CA ALA A 360 -8.68 9.42 -9.83
C ALA A 360 -8.20 8.57 -11.03
N LEU A 361 -8.57 8.94 -12.25
CA LEU A 361 -8.13 8.27 -13.48
C LEU A 361 -6.63 8.37 -13.68
N ARG A 362 -6.05 9.57 -13.44
CA ARG A 362 -4.61 9.80 -13.53
C ARG A 362 -3.84 8.94 -12.54
N ALA A 363 -4.27 8.92 -11.28
CA ALA A 363 -3.65 8.11 -10.23
C ALA A 363 -3.78 6.61 -10.54
N LEU A 364 -4.95 6.12 -10.94
CA LEU A 364 -5.14 4.72 -11.35
C LEU A 364 -4.19 4.33 -12.48
N THR A 365 -4.12 5.13 -13.54
CA THR A 365 -3.26 4.85 -14.69
C THR A 365 -1.78 4.73 -14.27
N LEU A 366 -1.29 5.64 -13.41
CA LEU A 366 0.10 5.66 -12.98
C LEU A 366 0.45 4.55 -11.98
N ILE A 367 -0.48 4.20 -11.07
CA ILE A 367 -0.24 3.22 -10.01
C ILE A 367 -0.38 1.79 -10.52
N THR A 368 -1.42 1.52 -11.30
CA THR A 368 -1.77 0.16 -11.72
C THR A 368 -1.16 -0.24 -13.04
N GLY A 369 -0.77 0.76 -13.86
CA GLY A 369 -0.21 0.53 -15.19
C GLY A 369 -1.22 -0.05 -16.18
N PRO A 370 -0.76 -0.61 -17.32
CA PRO A 370 -1.62 -1.08 -18.41
C PRO A 370 -2.64 -2.14 -17.98
N GLU A 371 -2.22 -3.08 -17.14
CA GLU A 371 -3.10 -4.14 -16.65
C GLU A 371 -4.25 -3.59 -15.80
N GLY A 372 -3.96 -2.61 -14.95
CA GLY A 372 -4.98 -1.95 -14.16
C GLY A 372 -5.95 -1.13 -15.03
N VAL A 373 -5.47 -0.48 -16.07
CA VAL A 373 -6.33 0.20 -17.05
C VAL A 373 -7.29 -0.80 -17.71
N ARG A 374 -6.79 -1.96 -18.11
CA ARG A 374 -7.57 -3.04 -18.69
C ARG A 374 -8.64 -3.58 -17.75
N MET A 375 -8.31 -3.79 -16.48
CA MET A 375 -9.19 -4.46 -15.51
C MET A 375 -10.11 -3.51 -14.75
N LEU A 376 -9.69 -2.26 -14.51
CA LEU A 376 -10.39 -1.33 -13.65
C LEU A 376 -11.04 -0.15 -14.40
N ILE A 377 -10.40 0.34 -15.45
CA ILE A 377 -10.90 1.52 -16.18
C ILE A 377 -11.79 1.08 -17.36
N LEU A 378 -11.28 0.22 -18.22
CA LEU A 378 -11.96 -0.19 -19.46
C LEU A 378 -13.39 -0.70 -19.25
N PRO A 379 -13.70 -1.60 -18.29
CA PRO A 379 -15.06 -2.10 -18.09
C PRO A 379 -16.07 -1.04 -17.64
N ASN A 380 -15.57 0.03 -17.03
CA ASN A 380 -16.39 1.07 -16.44
C ASN A 380 -16.58 2.30 -17.35
N LEU A 381 -15.90 2.36 -18.50
CA LEU A 381 -15.98 3.49 -19.43
C LEU A 381 -17.36 3.67 -20.01
N LYS A 382 -18.07 2.59 -20.32
CA LYS A 382 -19.44 2.65 -20.83
C LYS A 382 -20.41 3.33 -19.86
N LEU A 383 -20.27 3.04 -18.55
CA LEU A 383 -21.09 3.68 -17.51
C LEU A 383 -20.71 5.16 -17.32
N TYR A 384 -19.47 5.51 -17.59
CA TYR A 384 -18.96 6.87 -17.46
C TYR A 384 -19.31 7.75 -18.65
N ASP A 385 -19.72 7.18 -19.79
CA ASP A 385 -20.00 7.90 -21.03
C ASP A 385 -21.14 8.93 -20.88
N GLU A 386 -22.16 8.64 -20.08
CA GLU A 386 -23.26 9.56 -19.78
C GLU A 386 -22.77 10.82 -19.09
N ILE A 387 -21.92 10.70 -18.07
CA ILE A 387 -21.33 11.83 -17.34
C ILE A 387 -20.44 12.66 -18.27
N LEU A 388 -19.71 12.00 -19.16
CA LEU A 388 -18.79 12.66 -20.08
C LEU A 388 -19.56 13.39 -21.20
N SER A 389 -20.64 12.82 -21.72
CA SER A 389 -21.48 13.42 -22.74
C SER A 389 -22.20 14.67 -22.23
N GLU A 390 -22.75 14.60 -21.00
CA GLU A 390 -23.34 15.78 -20.33
C GLU A 390 -22.30 16.88 -20.12
N ALA A 391 -21.09 16.53 -19.66
CA ALA A 391 -20.03 17.49 -19.41
C ALA A 391 -19.53 18.18 -20.67
N ILE A 392 -19.49 17.50 -21.81
CA ILE A 392 -19.07 18.07 -23.10
C ILE A 392 -20.17 18.89 -23.73
N ALA A 393 -21.44 18.56 -23.48
CA ALA A 393 -22.61 19.33 -23.97
C ALA A 393 -22.74 20.67 -23.25
N ASP A 394 -22.34 20.76 -22.00
CA ASP A 394 -22.37 22.00 -21.21
C ASP A 394 -21.11 22.85 -21.48
N GLU A 395 -21.31 24.02 -22.11
CA GLU A 395 -20.23 24.91 -22.52
C GLU A 395 -19.36 25.39 -21.32
N SER A 396 -19.95 25.47 -20.12
CA SER A 396 -19.24 25.85 -18.89
C SER A 396 -18.29 24.78 -18.40
N ARG A 397 -18.58 23.49 -18.62
CA ARG A 397 -17.84 22.33 -18.15
C ARG A 397 -17.05 21.62 -19.25
N LYS A 398 -17.22 22.05 -20.50
CA LYS A 398 -16.60 21.44 -21.70
C LYS A 398 -15.08 21.31 -21.57
N ALA A 399 -14.41 22.38 -21.12
CA ALA A 399 -12.95 22.37 -20.97
C ALA A 399 -12.45 21.32 -19.96
N GLU A 400 -13.21 21.12 -18.87
CA GLU A 400 -12.90 20.05 -17.89
C GLU A 400 -13.21 18.68 -18.47
N GLY A 401 -14.34 18.52 -19.17
CA GLY A 401 -14.72 17.28 -19.85
C GLY A 401 -13.69 16.84 -20.89
N GLU A 402 -13.18 17.77 -21.70
CA GLU A 402 -12.11 17.47 -22.67
C GLU A 402 -10.80 17.05 -22.00
N ARG A 403 -10.46 17.61 -20.82
CA ARG A 403 -9.30 17.19 -20.03
C ARG A 403 -9.46 15.77 -19.51
N VAL A 404 -10.64 15.42 -19.00
CA VAL A 404 -10.92 14.05 -18.55
C VAL A 404 -10.87 13.08 -19.71
N LEU A 405 -11.46 13.43 -20.87
CA LEU A 405 -11.39 12.62 -22.09
C LEU A 405 -9.95 12.39 -22.54
N ALA A 406 -9.13 13.45 -22.55
CA ALA A 406 -7.71 13.34 -22.88
C ALA A 406 -6.98 12.39 -21.93
N GLN A 407 -7.28 12.42 -20.63
CA GLN A 407 -6.68 11.51 -19.65
C GLN A 407 -7.13 10.05 -19.86
N ILE A 408 -8.39 9.82 -20.19
CA ILE A 408 -8.88 8.46 -20.56
C ILE A 408 -8.12 7.95 -21.76
N LEU A 409 -7.96 8.77 -22.80
CA LEU A 409 -7.22 8.39 -24.01
C LEU A 409 -5.75 8.08 -23.73
N LEU A 410 -5.08 8.87 -22.88
CA LEU A 410 -3.72 8.59 -22.42
C LEU A 410 -3.64 7.27 -21.63
N GLY A 411 -4.65 6.98 -20.82
CA GLY A 411 -4.76 5.70 -20.12
C GLY A 411 -4.88 4.53 -21.10
N LEU A 412 -5.73 4.65 -22.10
CA LEU A 412 -5.91 3.64 -23.14
C LEU A 412 -4.66 3.48 -24.04
N ASP A 413 -3.95 4.57 -24.32
CA ASP A 413 -2.68 4.53 -25.09
C ASP A 413 -1.62 3.69 -24.33
N SER A 414 -1.67 3.65 -22.98
CA SER A 414 -0.75 2.80 -22.19
C SER A 414 -0.92 1.31 -22.46
N LEU A 415 -2.07 0.85 -22.97
CA LEU A 415 -2.32 -0.55 -23.33
C LEU A 415 -1.43 -1.03 -24.47
N MET A 416 -0.93 -0.11 -25.31
CA MET A 416 -0.01 -0.45 -26.40
C MET A 416 1.34 -0.94 -25.88
N TRP A 417 1.82 -0.40 -24.74
CA TRP A 417 3.13 -0.73 -24.17
C TRP A 417 3.18 -2.12 -23.54
N ALA A 418 2.02 -2.71 -23.26
CA ALA A 418 1.94 -4.05 -22.67
C ALA A 418 2.19 -5.17 -23.69
N ARG A 419 2.16 -4.88 -24.99
CA ARG A 419 2.44 -5.84 -26.08
C ARG A 419 3.67 -5.42 -26.87
N HIS A 420 4.79 -6.08 -26.63
CA HIS A 420 5.92 -6.06 -27.56
C HIS A 420 5.60 -6.87 -28.81
N GLY A 421 5.42 -6.21 -29.95
CA GLY A 421 5.50 -6.79 -31.28
C GLY A 421 4.17 -6.97 -32.01
N ALA A 422 4.01 -6.18 -33.03
CA ALA A 422 3.41 -6.32 -34.34
C ALA A 422 2.63 -5.06 -34.73
N ARG A 423 3.25 -4.25 -35.56
CA ARG A 423 2.56 -3.17 -36.31
C ARG A 423 1.64 -3.80 -37.34
N ALA A 424 0.35 -3.52 -37.23
CA ALA A 424 -0.61 -3.80 -38.31
C ALA A 424 -1.52 -2.59 -38.51
N ASN A 425 -1.50 -2.05 -39.71
CA ASN A 425 -2.43 -1.04 -40.18
C ASN A 425 -3.80 -1.70 -40.40
N GLY A 426 -4.72 -1.46 -39.49
CA GLY A 426 -6.12 -1.89 -39.62
C GLY A 426 -7.01 -0.72 -40.00
N THR A 427 -7.69 -0.83 -41.15
CA THR A 427 -8.74 0.10 -41.62
C THR A 427 -9.99 -0.03 -40.74
N ALA A 428 -10.51 1.08 -40.24
CA ALA A 428 -11.72 1.15 -39.43
C ALA A 428 -12.95 0.86 -40.31
N ASN A 429 -13.59 -0.32 -40.12
CA ASN A 429 -14.85 -0.67 -40.74
C ASN A 429 -16.01 -0.30 -39.81
N GLN A 430 -17.19 0.03 -40.37
CA GLN A 430 -18.40 0.44 -39.64
C GLN A 430 -18.85 -0.56 -38.56
N SER A 431 -18.67 -1.87 -38.80
CA SER A 431 -18.89 -2.94 -37.82
C SER A 431 -17.99 -2.85 -36.56
N ASN A 432 -16.83 -2.22 -36.72
CA ASN A 432 -15.92 -2.02 -35.57
C ASN A 432 -16.35 -0.86 -34.69
N ARG A 433 -17.05 0.17 -35.22
CA ARG A 433 -17.56 1.29 -34.44
C ARG A 433 -18.63 0.85 -33.45
N GLU A 434 -19.62 0.06 -33.88
CA GLU A 434 -20.70 -0.40 -32.99
C GLU A 434 -20.17 -1.23 -31.82
N ARG A 435 -19.24 -2.15 -32.08
CA ARG A 435 -18.60 -2.94 -31.03
C ARG A 435 -17.73 -2.11 -30.10
N LEU A 436 -17.06 -1.06 -30.62
CA LEU A 436 -16.26 -0.16 -29.82
C LEU A 436 -17.14 0.68 -28.91
N VAL A 437 -18.24 1.24 -29.43
CA VAL A 437 -19.24 1.98 -28.65
C VAL A 437 -19.82 1.11 -27.53
N GLU A 438 -20.09 -0.16 -27.82
CA GLU A 438 -20.58 -1.09 -26.79
C GLU A 438 -19.61 -1.28 -25.63
N LYS A 439 -18.28 -1.22 -25.89
CA LYS A 439 -17.23 -1.43 -24.88
C LYS A 439 -16.81 -0.17 -24.14
N VAL A 440 -16.67 0.96 -24.81
CA VAL A 440 -16.06 2.17 -24.24
C VAL A 440 -16.97 3.40 -24.21
N GLY A 441 -18.17 3.32 -24.76
CA GLY A 441 -19.10 4.44 -24.90
C GLY A 441 -18.93 5.23 -26.20
N GLU A 442 -19.88 6.12 -26.50
CA GLU A 442 -19.96 6.82 -27.79
C GLU A 442 -18.88 7.92 -27.89
N VAL A 443 -18.75 8.74 -26.88
CA VAL A 443 -17.79 9.87 -26.86
C VAL A 443 -16.36 9.43 -26.99
N VAL A 444 -15.97 8.40 -26.24
CA VAL A 444 -14.61 7.84 -26.27
C VAL A 444 -14.34 7.12 -27.59
N ALA A 445 -15.31 6.35 -28.10
CA ALA A 445 -15.21 5.65 -29.38
C ALA A 445 -15.00 6.61 -30.56
N ASP A 446 -15.80 7.66 -30.65
CA ASP A 446 -15.70 8.65 -31.72
C ASP A 446 -14.36 9.40 -31.67
N ARG A 447 -13.84 9.70 -30.47
CA ARG A 447 -12.54 10.35 -30.33
C ARG A 447 -11.36 9.42 -30.67
N LEU A 448 -11.48 8.13 -30.35
CA LEU A 448 -10.49 7.12 -30.77
C LEU A 448 -10.44 6.96 -32.28
N LEU A 449 -11.61 6.93 -32.95
CA LEU A 449 -11.72 6.80 -34.39
C LEU A 449 -11.26 8.06 -35.14
N ALA A 450 -11.51 9.26 -34.56
CA ALA A 450 -11.08 10.54 -35.15
C ALA A 450 -9.56 10.76 -35.08
N SER A 451 -8.85 10.07 -34.20
CA SER A 451 -7.41 10.24 -34.04
C SER A 451 -6.61 9.26 -34.89
N ASN A 452 -5.92 9.79 -35.91
CA ASN A 452 -5.02 9.02 -36.78
C ASN A 452 -3.84 8.47 -35.95
N GLY A 453 -3.72 7.13 -35.84
CA GLY A 453 -2.60 6.45 -35.16
C GLY A 453 -3.00 5.55 -33.97
N ARG A 454 -4.25 5.54 -33.53
CA ARG A 454 -4.76 4.69 -32.43
C ARG A 454 -5.40 3.35 -32.87
N GLY A 455 -5.16 2.92 -34.11
CA GLY A 455 -5.70 1.66 -34.61
C GLY A 455 -5.28 0.43 -33.81
N GLU A 456 -4.08 0.44 -33.23
CA GLU A 456 -3.61 -0.64 -32.34
C GLU A 456 -4.34 -0.64 -30.98
N VAL A 457 -4.62 0.53 -30.40
CA VAL A 457 -5.42 0.66 -29.18
C VAL A 457 -6.81 0.07 -29.38
N ILE A 458 -7.45 0.45 -30.49
CA ILE A 458 -8.77 -0.08 -30.87
C ILE A 458 -8.73 -1.61 -30.97
N ARG A 459 -7.71 -2.16 -31.58
CA ARG A 459 -7.54 -3.62 -31.69
C ARG A 459 -7.40 -4.28 -30.32
N VAL A 460 -6.57 -3.73 -29.43
CA VAL A 460 -6.39 -4.25 -28.06
C VAL A 460 -7.71 -4.22 -27.28
N ILE A 461 -8.48 -3.14 -27.40
CA ILE A 461 -9.80 -3.02 -26.77
C ILE A 461 -10.77 -4.08 -27.33
N MET A 462 -10.75 -4.32 -28.64
CA MET A 462 -11.63 -5.30 -29.29
C MET A 462 -11.28 -6.74 -28.89
N GLU A 463 -10.01 -7.06 -28.73
CA GLU A 463 -9.52 -8.37 -28.31
C GLU A 463 -9.67 -8.63 -26.80
N THR A 464 -9.99 -7.60 -26.01
CA THR A 464 -10.21 -7.76 -24.58
C THR A 464 -11.62 -8.29 -24.34
N ASP A 465 -11.72 -9.53 -23.83
CA ASP A 465 -12.98 -10.08 -23.35
C ASP A 465 -13.35 -9.39 -22.03
N LEU A 466 -14.43 -8.60 -22.05
CA LEU A 466 -14.99 -7.89 -20.89
C LEU A 466 -16.00 -8.76 -20.12
N ASN A 467 -15.85 -10.09 -20.16
CA ASN A 467 -16.68 -10.98 -19.36
C ASN A 467 -16.31 -10.81 -17.87
N ILE A 468 -17.02 -9.90 -17.21
CA ILE A 468 -17.09 -9.80 -15.75
C ILE A 468 -18.55 -10.04 -15.34
#